data_29d2cff9e67eba337dad7057607e45fe
#
_entry.id   29d2cff9e67eba337dad7057607e45fe
#
_cell.length_a   1.000
_cell.length_b   1.000
_cell.length_c   1.000
_cell.angle_alpha   90.00
_cell.angle_beta   90.00
_cell.angle_gamma   90.00
#
_symmetry.space_group_name_H-M   'P 1'
#
loop_
_entity.id
_entity.type
_entity.pdbx_description
1 polymer ?
#
loop_
_entity_poly.entity_id
_entity_poly.type
_entity_poly.pdbx_seq_one_letter_code
_entity_poly.pdbx_strand_id
1 'polypeptide(L)'
;SVWEVPYLDPRSARFAEAKEKGFLLKTPDGEIAELRGTPTPDGLMRGLVDFSNPAAKSWWQELHQEFLEAGVDVFKTDFGEGCPDVVNFGDIPTGHAHNLYTLYYNGAVYDGIGKYTDRNPLVWGRSAWAGSQRYPGQWGGDAESTVVGMQATLRGGLSYAMCAPGFWSHDIGGFFGPELTPGLYVRWTQFGALSPLARAHGLRPREPWEFGDEALRIWREWIKLRYSLLPYLWQAGNDCAELGLPMLRPLALEFPADPIAVTLDDEYLLGHDLLVVPIFSDTMDSVNRRFYVPEGRWHDFVTGEVVEGPRFMTREVSIEEMPILVRDGAVIPRIDVSGLSSTVDAQDRDWELHVWGDVSPTEKIVTFDDVRRSLEELESGGWRLVRHL
;
A
#
# COMPACT_ATOMS: atom_id res chain seq x y z
N SER A 1 12.54 2.14 8.31
CA SER A 1 12.89 1.58 7.01
C SER A 1 14.10 2.27 6.38
N VAL A 2 14.83 1.55 5.55
CA VAL A 2 15.96 2.08 4.76
C VAL A 2 15.61 1.99 3.28
N TRP A 3 15.91 3.04 2.53
CA TRP A 3 15.77 3.08 1.09
C TRP A 3 17.00 2.51 0.41
N GLU A 4 16.83 1.68 -0.59
CA GLU A 4 17.88 1.10 -1.38
C GLU A 4 17.54 1.01 -2.86
N VAL A 5 18.55 0.79 -3.69
CA VAL A 5 18.44 0.68 -5.15
C VAL A 5 19.36 -0.43 -5.67
N PRO A 6 18.99 -1.16 -6.73
CA PRO A 6 19.72 -2.33 -7.22
C PRO A 6 20.89 -1.96 -8.15
N TYR A 7 21.31 -0.71 -8.16
CA TYR A 7 22.38 -0.20 -9.01
C TYR A 7 23.46 0.52 -8.22
N LEU A 8 24.65 0.57 -8.77
CA LEU A 8 25.81 1.18 -8.15
C LEU A 8 26.36 2.34 -9.01
N ASP A 9 26.71 3.43 -8.34
CA ASP A 9 27.39 4.57 -8.96
C ASP A 9 28.82 4.14 -9.33
N PRO A 10 29.27 4.30 -10.59
CA PRO A 10 30.59 3.85 -11.04
C PRO A 10 31.75 4.52 -10.31
N ARG A 11 31.52 5.60 -9.57
CA ARG A 11 32.53 6.27 -8.74
C ARG A 11 32.61 5.69 -7.32
N SER A 12 31.69 4.83 -6.93
CA SER A 12 31.65 4.27 -5.58
C SER A 12 32.65 3.12 -5.39
N ALA A 13 33.14 2.97 -4.17
CA ALA A 13 33.97 1.82 -3.80
C ALA A 13 33.22 0.50 -3.97
N ARG A 14 31.92 0.49 -3.73
CA ARG A 14 31.06 -0.71 -3.90
C ARG A 14 30.93 -1.12 -5.38
N PHE A 15 30.89 -0.17 -6.30
CA PHE A 15 30.93 -0.49 -7.74
C PHE A 15 32.28 -1.12 -8.12
N ALA A 16 33.38 -0.56 -7.65
CA ALA A 16 34.72 -1.11 -7.91
C ALA A 16 34.83 -2.54 -7.39
N GLU A 17 34.39 -2.79 -6.16
CA GLU A 17 34.37 -4.12 -5.56
C GLU A 17 33.48 -5.09 -6.36
N ALA A 18 32.25 -4.69 -6.70
CA ALA A 18 31.32 -5.51 -7.45
C ALA A 18 31.85 -5.83 -8.86
N LYS A 19 32.52 -4.88 -9.50
CA LYS A 19 33.17 -5.06 -10.82
C LYS A 19 34.30 -6.07 -10.74
N GLU A 20 35.20 -5.94 -9.75
CA GLU A 20 36.33 -6.86 -9.53
C GLU A 20 35.83 -8.29 -9.27
N LYS A 21 34.80 -8.46 -8.46
CA LYS A 21 34.19 -9.76 -8.11
C LYS A 21 33.29 -10.34 -9.20
N GLY A 22 33.01 -9.60 -10.28
CA GLY A 22 32.10 -10.02 -11.34
C GLY A 22 30.63 -10.08 -10.91
N PHE A 23 30.20 -9.20 -10.02
CA PHE A 23 28.86 -9.13 -9.45
C PHE A 23 27.91 -8.18 -10.18
N LEU A 24 28.41 -7.49 -11.22
CA LEU A 24 27.59 -6.62 -12.05
C LEU A 24 27.02 -7.38 -13.23
N LEU A 25 25.73 -7.08 -13.52
CA LEU A 25 25.01 -7.63 -14.65
C LEU A 25 25.72 -7.24 -15.96
N LYS A 26 25.76 -8.15 -16.92
CA LYS A 26 26.45 -7.95 -18.20
C LYS A 26 25.52 -8.12 -19.39
N THR A 27 25.83 -7.37 -20.43
CA THR A 27 25.27 -7.56 -21.77
C THR A 27 25.89 -8.81 -22.45
N PRO A 28 25.31 -9.34 -23.54
CA PRO A 28 25.88 -10.51 -24.24
C PRO A 28 27.31 -10.35 -24.76
N ASP A 29 27.73 -9.13 -25.08
CA ASP A 29 29.08 -8.76 -25.49
C ASP A 29 30.05 -8.57 -24.32
N GLY A 30 29.57 -8.75 -23.08
CA GLY A 30 30.38 -8.78 -21.85
C GLY A 30 30.58 -7.42 -21.19
N GLU A 31 29.98 -6.37 -21.70
CA GLU A 31 29.98 -5.06 -21.07
C GLU A 31 29.05 -5.01 -19.85
N ILE A 32 29.28 -4.07 -18.93
CA ILE A 32 28.40 -3.89 -17.77
C ILE A 32 27.05 -3.37 -18.24
N ALA A 33 25.97 -4.04 -17.85
CA ALA A 33 24.61 -3.60 -18.13
C ALA A 33 24.25 -2.38 -17.28
N GLU A 34 23.75 -1.36 -17.92
CA GLU A 34 23.47 -0.07 -17.34
C GLU A 34 21.97 0.11 -17.08
N LEU A 35 21.65 0.79 -15.97
CA LEU A 35 20.27 1.12 -15.64
C LEU A 35 19.73 2.13 -16.67
N ARG A 36 18.64 1.81 -17.34
CA ARG A 36 17.96 2.71 -18.28
C ARG A 36 17.33 3.91 -17.57
N GLY A 37 17.46 5.08 -18.18
CA GLY A 37 16.70 6.28 -17.81
C GLY A 37 17.21 7.09 -16.63
N THR A 38 18.26 6.65 -15.93
CA THR A 38 18.77 7.33 -14.73
C THR A 38 20.29 7.49 -14.72
N PRO A 39 20.89 8.24 -15.67
CA PRO A 39 22.31 8.55 -15.61
C PRO A 39 22.64 9.37 -14.34
N THR A 40 23.90 9.37 -13.94
CA THR A 40 24.39 10.31 -12.93
C THR A 40 24.34 11.75 -13.51
N PRO A 41 24.40 12.81 -12.66
CA PRO A 41 24.38 14.19 -13.16
C PRO A 41 25.48 14.53 -14.19
N ASP A 42 26.58 13.80 -14.16
CA ASP A 42 27.71 13.91 -15.10
C ASP A 42 27.62 12.91 -16.27
N GLY A 43 26.48 12.24 -16.44
CA GLY A 43 26.17 11.37 -17.57
C GLY A 43 26.77 9.96 -17.47
N LEU A 44 27.37 9.58 -16.34
CA LEU A 44 27.85 8.22 -16.15
C LEU A 44 26.67 7.27 -15.91
N MET A 45 26.72 6.11 -16.52
CA MET A 45 25.68 5.11 -16.39
C MET A 45 25.93 4.23 -15.14
N ARG A 46 24.85 3.89 -14.46
CA ARG A 46 24.88 3.09 -13.23
C ARG A 46 24.81 1.61 -13.55
N GLY A 47 25.74 0.82 -12.99
CA GLY A 47 25.77 -0.62 -13.21
C GLY A 47 24.78 -1.35 -12.30
N LEU A 48 24.04 -2.29 -12.86
CA LEU A 48 23.09 -3.14 -12.14
C LEU A 48 23.81 -4.32 -11.47
N VAL A 49 23.35 -4.71 -10.29
CA VAL A 49 23.81 -5.93 -9.61
C VAL A 49 23.18 -7.16 -10.26
N ASP A 50 23.96 -8.21 -10.46
CA ASP A 50 23.47 -9.47 -11.01
C ASP A 50 22.93 -10.39 -9.93
N PHE A 51 21.62 -10.26 -9.62
CA PHE A 51 20.97 -11.11 -8.63
C PHE A 51 20.70 -12.55 -9.10
N SER A 52 21.01 -12.89 -10.35
CA SER A 52 21.03 -14.28 -10.80
C SER A 52 22.31 -15.02 -10.39
N ASN A 53 23.35 -14.28 -10.06
CA ASN A 53 24.60 -14.78 -9.52
C ASN A 53 24.48 -15.01 -8.00
N PRO A 54 24.52 -16.26 -7.49
CA PRO A 54 24.39 -16.53 -6.07
C PRO A 54 25.41 -15.81 -5.17
N ALA A 55 26.63 -15.62 -5.67
CA ALA A 55 27.67 -14.91 -4.91
C ALA A 55 27.36 -13.40 -4.82
N ALA A 56 26.87 -12.79 -5.89
CA ALA A 56 26.43 -11.39 -5.88
C ALA A 56 25.22 -11.21 -4.98
N LYS A 57 24.22 -12.13 -5.02
CA LYS A 57 23.07 -12.15 -4.10
C LYS A 57 23.54 -12.22 -2.65
N SER A 58 24.44 -13.15 -2.30
CA SER A 58 24.96 -13.27 -0.92
C SER A 58 25.70 -12.02 -0.46
N TRP A 59 26.56 -11.47 -1.33
CA TRP A 59 27.24 -10.22 -1.05
C TRP A 59 26.28 -9.06 -0.79
N TRP A 60 25.22 -8.93 -1.58
CA TRP A 60 24.18 -7.91 -1.38
C TRP A 60 23.47 -8.09 -0.04
N GLN A 61 23.13 -9.31 0.32
CA GLN A 61 22.52 -9.65 1.62
C GLN A 61 23.42 -9.30 2.81
N GLU A 62 24.74 -9.53 2.68
CA GLU A 62 25.72 -9.18 3.72
C GLU A 62 25.75 -7.68 3.99
N LEU A 63 25.54 -6.83 2.96
CA LEU A 63 25.49 -5.37 3.12
C LEU A 63 24.31 -4.90 3.96
N HIS A 64 23.27 -5.72 4.14
CA HIS A 64 22.09 -5.40 4.97
C HIS A 64 22.30 -5.71 6.44
N GLN A 65 23.27 -6.55 6.79
CA GLN A 65 23.43 -7.07 8.15
C GLN A 65 23.59 -5.93 9.17
N GLU A 66 24.43 -4.95 8.93
CA GLU A 66 24.66 -3.82 9.85
C GLU A 66 23.37 -3.01 10.13
N PHE A 67 22.51 -2.84 9.11
CA PHE A 67 21.23 -2.14 9.26
C PHE A 67 20.22 -2.97 10.05
N LEU A 68 20.19 -4.28 9.83
CA LEU A 68 19.31 -5.20 10.56
C LEU A 68 19.71 -5.30 12.04
N GLU A 69 21.01 -5.35 12.33
CA GLU A 69 21.56 -5.30 13.70
C GLU A 69 21.27 -3.96 14.39
N ALA A 70 21.24 -2.85 13.63
CA ALA A 70 20.85 -1.53 14.13
C ALA A 70 19.33 -1.34 14.32
N GLY A 71 18.51 -2.38 14.02
CA GLY A 71 17.07 -2.37 14.25
C GLY A 71 16.23 -1.92 13.07
N VAL A 72 16.75 -1.94 11.85
CA VAL A 72 15.95 -1.73 10.64
C VAL A 72 15.04 -2.94 10.41
N ASP A 73 13.74 -2.71 10.21
CA ASP A 73 12.74 -3.77 10.01
C ASP A 73 12.38 -3.96 8.54
N VAL A 74 12.41 -2.89 7.74
CA VAL A 74 11.92 -2.87 6.36
C VAL A 74 12.90 -2.17 5.45
N PHE A 75 13.16 -2.77 4.29
CA PHE A 75 13.87 -2.11 3.19
C PHE A 75 12.88 -1.68 2.12
N LYS A 76 12.98 -0.40 1.72
CA LYS A 76 12.26 0.14 0.57
C LYS A 76 13.10 -0.13 -0.67
N THR A 77 12.75 -1.19 -1.40
CA THR A 77 13.45 -1.61 -2.62
C THR A 77 12.95 -0.80 -3.81
N ASP A 78 13.68 0.23 -4.14
CA ASP A 78 13.34 1.17 -5.21
C ASP A 78 13.97 0.74 -6.54
N PHE A 79 13.40 1.18 -7.67
CA PHE A 79 13.79 0.78 -9.02
C PHE A 79 13.66 -0.73 -9.29
N GLY A 80 14.45 -1.26 -10.22
CA GLY A 80 14.40 -2.65 -10.67
C GLY A 80 13.73 -2.83 -12.03
N GLU A 81 12.80 -1.95 -12.39
CA GLU A 81 12.12 -1.91 -13.69
C GLU A 81 13.01 -1.39 -14.84
N GLY A 82 14.13 -0.75 -14.51
CA GLY A 82 15.07 -0.25 -15.52
C GLY A 82 16.09 -1.27 -16.04
N CYS A 83 15.96 -2.55 -15.70
CA CYS A 83 16.81 -3.59 -16.24
C CYS A 83 16.65 -3.69 -17.76
N PRO A 84 17.76 -3.70 -18.56
CA PRO A 84 17.65 -3.85 -20.02
C PRO A 84 17.07 -5.21 -20.43
N ASP A 85 16.44 -5.26 -21.61
CA ASP A 85 15.87 -6.51 -22.14
C ASP A 85 16.95 -7.52 -22.57
N VAL A 86 18.11 -7.02 -23.01
CA VAL A 86 19.19 -7.84 -23.59
C VAL A 86 20.37 -7.84 -22.62
N VAL A 87 20.35 -8.81 -21.70
CA VAL A 87 21.39 -9.04 -20.69
C VAL A 87 21.61 -10.53 -20.46
N ASN A 88 22.78 -10.90 -19.91
CA ASN A 88 23.06 -12.24 -19.41
C ASN A 88 22.58 -12.33 -17.96
N PHE A 89 21.49 -13.06 -17.74
CA PHE A 89 20.87 -13.19 -16.43
C PHE A 89 20.70 -14.67 -16.06
N GLY A 90 21.79 -15.29 -15.63
CA GLY A 90 21.85 -16.72 -15.36
C GLY A 90 21.42 -17.55 -16.57
N ASP A 91 20.58 -18.57 -16.32
CA ASP A 91 19.99 -19.42 -17.36
C ASP A 91 18.69 -18.86 -17.96
N ILE A 92 18.34 -17.61 -17.64
CA ILE A 92 17.12 -16.98 -18.11
C ILE A 92 17.29 -16.52 -19.56
N PRO A 93 16.36 -16.90 -20.46
CA PRO A 93 16.45 -16.48 -21.87
C PRO A 93 16.46 -14.95 -22.02
N THR A 94 17.27 -14.46 -22.93
CA THR A 94 17.32 -13.06 -23.32
C THR A 94 15.93 -12.54 -23.65
N GLY A 95 15.59 -11.34 -23.15
CA GLY A 95 14.27 -10.74 -23.29
C GLY A 95 13.31 -11.03 -22.13
N HIS A 96 13.63 -11.98 -21.24
CA HIS A 96 12.84 -12.26 -20.03
C HIS A 96 13.44 -11.61 -18.77
N ALA A 97 14.71 -11.25 -18.82
CA ALA A 97 15.44 -10.69 -17.67
C ALA A 97 14.81 -9.39 -17.15
N HIS A 98 14.36 -8.51 -18.02
CA HIS A 98 13.72 -7.24 -17.67
C HIS A 98 12.63 -7.42 -16.60
N ASN A 99 11.67 -8.27 -16.87
CA ASN A 99 10.54 -8.52 -15.97
C ASN A 99 10.94 -9.33 -14.72
N LEU A 100 11.81 -10.32 -14.88
CA LEU A 100 12.21 -11.21 -13.78
C LEU A 100 13.20 -10.57 -12.83
N TYR A 101 13.96 -9.58 -13.27
CA TYR A 101 14.95 -8.90 -12.44
C TYR A 101 14.36 -8.37 -11.13
N THR A 102 13.13 -7.84 -11.18
CA THR A 102 12.45 -7.30 -9.99
C THR A 102 12.19 -8.38 -8.93
N LEU A 103 11.83 -9.59 -9.36
CA LEU A 103 11.63 -10.74 -8.45
C LEU A 103 12.93 -11.17 -7.78
N TYR A 104 14.02 -11.22 -8.55
CA TYR A 104 15.33 -11.60 -8.02
C TYR A 104 15.87 -10.55 -7.05
N TYR A 105 15.70 -9.26 -7.38
CA TYR A 105 16.09 -8.15 -6.51
C TYR A 105 15.30 -8.15 -5.20
N ASN A 106 13.97 -8.06 -5.26
CA ASN A 106 13.12 -8.06 -4.06
C ASN A 106 13.31 -9.34 -3.25
N GLY A 107 13.47 -10.48 -3.93
CA GLY A 107 13.75 -11.76 -3.28
C GLY A 107 15.11 -11.80 -2.59
N ALA A 108 16.14 -11.18 -3.16
CA ALA A 108 17.45 -11.11 -2.53
C ALA A 108 17.40 -10.37 -1.18
N VAL A 109 16.68 -9.24 -1.15
CA VAL A 109 16.51 -8.44 0.08
C VAL A 109 15.62 -9.16 1.09
N TYR A 110 14.48 -9.68 0.65
CA TYR A 110 13.55 -10.45 1.50
C TYR A 110 14.23 -11.64 2.18
N ASP A 111 14.94 -12.47 1.41
CA ASP A 111 15.68 -13.61 1.92
C ASP A 111 16.81 -13.18 2.86
N GLY A 112 17.46 -12.02 2.57
CA GLY A 112 18.50 -11.44 3.41
C GLY A 112 17.98 -11.08 4.80
N ILE A 113 16.79 -10.49 4.90
CA ILE A 113 16.16 -10.20 6.20
C ILE A 113 15.94 -11.49 6.98
N GLY A 114 15.34 -12.52 6.37
CA GLY A 114 15.10 -13.81 7.02
C GLY A 114 16.39 -14.57 7.38
N LYS A 115 17.50 -14.31 6.67
CA LYS A 115 18.79 -14.93 6.95
C LYS A 115 19.47 -14.36 8.20
N TYR A 116 19.31 -13.06 8.46
CA TYR A 116 20.02 -12.35 9.52
C TYR A 116 19.15 -11.95 10.70
N THR A 117 17.86 -12.27 10.67
CA THR A 117 16.93 -11.95 11.78
C THR A 117 15.89 -13.04 11.94
N ASP A 118 15.32 -13.17 13.16
CA ASP A 118 14.15 -14.03 13.43
C ASP A 118 12.81 -13.31 13.16
N ARG A 119 12.85 -12.09 12.58
CA ARG A 119 11.66 -11.31 12.24
C ARG A 119 11.06 -11.79 10.92
N ASN A 120 9.74 -11.63 10.77
CA ASN A 120 9.09 -11.84 9.49
C ASN A 120 9.63 -10.86 8.45
N PRO A 121 10.21 -11.34 7.33
CA PRO A 121 10.76 -10.45 6.32
C PRO A 121 9.68 -9.58 5.68
N LEU A 122 10.01 -8.31 5.45
CA LEU A 122 9.16 -7.36 4.74
C LEU A 122 10.02 -6.46 3.86
N VAL A 123 9.71 -6.41 2.58
CA VAL A 123 10.22 -5.40 1.64
C VAL A 123 9.09 -4.48 1.19
N TRP A 124 9.41 -3.25 0.88
CA TRP A 124 8.48 -2.30 0.29
C TRP A 124 8.95 -1.98 -1.12
N GLY A 125 8.52 -2.80 -2.07
CA GLY A 125 9.00 -2.79 -3.44
C GLY A 125 8.26 -1.82 -4.35
N ARG A 126 8.99 -1.14 -5.27
CA ARG A 126 8.39 -0.35 -6.34
C ARG A 126 8.05 -1.23 -7.54
N SER A 127 9.03 -1.93 -8.02
CA SER A 127 8.86 -2.80 -9.18
C SER A 127 8.34 -4.17 -8.79
N ALA A 128 7.54 -4.76 -9.67
CA ALA A 128 6.93 -6.06 -9.46
C ALA A 128 6.71 -6.81 -10.77
N TRP A 129 6.55 -8.11 -10.68
CA TRP A 129 6.14 -9.00 -11.74
C TRP A 129 5.30 -10.16 -11.18
N ALA A 130 4.77 -11.00 -12.04
CA ALA A 130 4.07 -12.22 -11.60
C ALA A 130 4.95 -13.03 -10.62
N GLY A 131 4.44 -13.26 -9.41
CA GLY A 131 5.20 -13.87 -8.31
C GLY A 131 5.61 -12.89 -7.20
N SER A 132 5.44 -11.56 -7.39
CA SER A 132 5.78 -10.55 -6.38
C SER A 132 4.86 -10.57 -5.16
N GLN A 133 3.70 -11.21 -5.22
CA GLN A 133 2.80 -11.38 -4.07
C GLN A 133 3.47 -12.10 -2.88
N ARG A 134 4.56 -12.81 -3.10
CA ARG A 134 5.38 -13.41 -2.03
C ARG A 134 6.25 -12.39 -1.28
N TYR A 135 6.36 -11.17 -1.79
CA TYR A 135 7.11 -10.05 -1.20
C TYR A 135 6.12 -8.91 -0.93
N PRO A 136 5.39 -8.92 0.20
CA PRO A 136 4.05 -8.39 0.30
C PRO A 136 3.91 -6.87 0.33
N GLY A 137 4.94 -6.07 0.52
CA GLY A 137 4.82 -4.61 0.56
C GLY A 137 5.12 -3.98 -0.80
N GLN A 138 4.21 -3.14 -1.32
CA GLN A 138 4.36 -2.49 -2.63
C GLN A 138 3.89 -1.03 -2.59
N TRP A 139 4.43 -0.17 -3.49
CA TRP A 139 3.88 1.17 -3.72
C TRP A 139 3.88 1.53 -5.21
N GLY A 140 3.08 2.52 -5.57
CA GLY A 140 2.83 2.93 -6.95
C GLY A 140 3.93 3.76 -7.62
N GLY A 141 5.10 3.93 -6.98
CA GLY A 141 6.17 4.77 -7.51
C GLY A 141 5.91 6.27 -7.35
N ASP A 142 6.54 7.06 -8.20
CA ASP A 142 6.62 8.51 -8.12
C ASP A 142 5.42 9.16 -8.82
N ALA A 143 4.31 9.35 -8.12
CA ALA A 143 3.14 10.06 -8.63
C ALA A 143 3.36 11.57 -8.67
N GLU A 144 2.80 12.25 -9.67
CA GLU A 144 2.80 13.72 -9.72
C GLU A 144 1.82 14.32 -8.70
N SER A 145 2.21 15.40 -8.01
CA SER A 145 1.39 16.13 -7.03
C SER A 145 0.30 16.97 -7.71
N THR A 146 -0.62 16.30 -8.40
CA THR A 146 -1.77 16.89 -9.13
C THR A 146 -3.03 16.05 -8.93
N VAL A 147 -4.20 16.63 -9.20
CA VAL A 147 -5.48 15.90 -9.21
C VAL A 147 -5.42 14.72 -10.18
N VAL A 148 -4.85 14.95 -11.37
CA VAL A 148 -4.69 13.90 -12.40
C VAL A 148 -3.74 12.80 -11.92
N GLY A 149 -2.64 13.18 -11.23
CA GLY A 149 -1.71 12.24 -10.60
C GLY A 149 -2.39 11.38 -9.54
N MET A 150 -3.26 11.96 -8.72
CA MET A 150 -4.05 11.23 -7.71
C MET A 150 -5.01 10.22 -8.37
N GLN A 151 -5.71 10.64 -9.44
CA GLN A 151 -6.59 9.75 -10.21
C GLN A 151 -5.82 8.60 -10.85
N ALA A 152 -4.69 8.91 -11.49
CA ALA A 152 -3.83 7.90 -12.10
C ALA A 152 -3.28 6.91 -11.07
N THR A 153 -2.97 7.39 -9.87
CA THR A 153 -2.53 6.56 -8.75
C THR A 153 -3.60 5.55 -8.33
N LEU A 154 -4.86 5.98 -8.16
CA LEU A 154 -5.94 5.04 -7.86
C LEU A 154 -6.13 4.02 -8.98
N ARG A 155 -6.22 4.46 -10.25
CA ARG A 155 -6.37 3.57 -11.41
C ARG A 155 -5.24 2.54 -11.50
N GLY A 156 -4.01 3.00 -11.29
CA GLY A 156 -2.84 2.14 -11.22
C GLY A 156 -2.95 1.10 -10.10
N GLY A 157 -3.37 1.52 -8.90
CA GLY A 157 -3.60 0.64 -7.76
C GLY A 157 -4.69 -0.40 -8.01
N LEU A 158 -5.81 0.00 -8.62
CA LEU A 158 -6.90 -0.92 -8.98
C LEU A 158 -6.46 -1.96 -10.04
N SER A 159 -5.73 -1.50 -11.06
CA SER A 159 -5.16 -2.40 -12.07
C SER A 159 -4.13 -3.36 -11.47
N TYR A 160 -3.28 -2.86 -10.58
CA TYR A 160 -2.27 -3.63 -9.88
C TYR A 160 -2.89 -4.68 -8.95
N ALA A 161 -3.96 -4.32 -8.24
CA ALA A 161 -4.71 -5.23 -7.39
C ALA A 161 -5.22 -6.48 -8.13
N MET A 162 -5.57 -6.35 -9.41
CA MET A 162 -5.96 -7.49 -10.26
C MET A 162 -4.82 -8.45 -10.59
N CYS A 163 -3.57 -8.06 -10.31
CA CYS A 163 -2.37 -8.90 -10.45
C CYS A 163 -1.96 -9.57 -9.14
N ALA A 164 -2.79 -9.52 -8.11
CA ALA A 164 -2.69 -10.18 -6.81
C ALA A 164 -1.65 -9.67 -5.78
N PRO A 165 -0.99 -8.50 -5.88
CA PRO A 165 -0.29 -7.97 -4.73
C PRO A 165 -1.29 -7.44 -3.70
N GLY A 166 -1.21 -7.95 -2.48
CA GLY A 166 -2.21 -7.67 -1.45
C GLY A 166 -2.05 -6.34 -0.75
N PHE A 167 -0.81 -5.91 -0.52
CA PHE A 167 -0.48 -4.76 0.33
C PHE A 167 0.14 -3.65 -0.51
N TRP A 168 -0.73 -2.83 -1.09
CA TRP A 168 -0.33 -1.73 -1.94
C TRP A 168 -0.49 -0.38 -1.22
N SER A 169 0.32 0.59 -1.62
CA SER A 169 0.28 1.96 -1.15
C SER A 169 0.66 2.95 -2.25
N HIS A 170 0.62 4.20 -1.88
CA HIS A 170 1.07 5.32 -2.71
C HIS A 170 1.63 6.43 -1.82
N ASP A 171 2.35 7.36 -2.41
CA ASP A 171 2.85 8.53 -1.72
C ASP A 171 1.72 9.55 -1.55
N ILE A 172 1.22 9.72 -0.32
CA ILE A 172 0.17 10.69 0.00
C ILE A 172 0.65 12.10 -0.35
N GLY A 173 -0.10 12.78 -1.21
CA GLY A 173 0.23 14.10 -1.72
C GLY A 173 1.04 14.08 -3.02
N GLY A 174 1.35 12.90 -3.56
CA GLY A 174 2.24 12.73 -4.70
C GLY A 174 3.71 12.92 -4.34
N PHE A 175 4.61 12.43 -5.19
CA PHE A 175 6.05 12.45 -4.93
C PHE A 175 6.74 13.72 -5.46
N PHE A 176 6.45 14.11 -6.69
CA PHE A 176 7.10 15.24 -7.38
C PHE A 176 6.08 16.15 -8.08
N GLY A 177 6.57 17.20 -8.77
CA GLY A 177 5.74 18.08 -9.60
C GLY A 177 5.49 19.45 -8.98
N PRO A 178 4.33 20.07 -9.24
CA PRO A 178 4.01 21.39 -8.76
C PRO A 178 3.89 21.46 -7.23
N GLU A 179 3.73 22.66 -6.72
CA GLU A 179 3.45 22.86 -5.30
C GLU A 179 2.10 22.23 -4.95
N LEU A 180 2.11 21.42 -3.88
CA LEU A 180 0.94 20.71 -3.41
C LEU A 180 0.03 21.66 -2.63
N THR A 181 -1.22 21.80 -3.09
CA THR A 181 -2.21 22.62 -2.38
C THR A 181 -2.72 21.92 -1.11
N PRO A 182 -3.15 22.67 -0.08
CA PRO A 182 -3.77 22.10 1.12
C PRO A 182 -4.98 21.22 0.78
N GLY A 183 -5.82 21.62 -0.18
CA GLY A 183 -6.99 20.85 -0.61
C GLY A 183 -6.60 19.49 -1.19
N LEU A 184 -5.68 19.46 -2.13
CA LEU A 184 -5.21 18.20 -2.72
C LEU A 184 -4.52 17.31 -1.66
N TYR A 185 -3.74 17.91 -0.75
CA TYR A 185 -3.12 17.17 0.34
C TYR A 185 -4.15 16.48 1.23
N VAL A 186 -5.20 17.20 1.64
CA VAL A 186 -6.30 16.64 2.45
C VAL A 186 -7.01 15.52 1.69
N ARG A 187 -7.40 15.75 0.43
CA ARG A 187 -8.08 14.73 -0.39
C ARG A 187 -7.24 13.48 -0.60
N TRP A 188 -5.95 13.65 -0.82
CA TRP A 188 -5.03 12.52 -0.95
C TRP A 188 -4.81 11.80 0.38
N THR A 189 -4.83 12.53 1.50
CA THR A 189 -4.78 11.94 2.84
C THR A 189 -6.00 11.06 3.13
N GLN A 190 -7.20 11.53 2.75
CA GLN A 190 -8.45 10.77 2.89
C GLN A 190 -8.36 9.44 2.13
N PHE A 191 -7.94 9.47 0.87
CA PHE A 191 -7.68 8.27 0.07
C PHE A 191 -6.59 7.38 0.70
N GLY A 192 -5.46 7.96 1.09
CA GLY A 192 -4.34 7.21 1.66
C GLY A 192 -4.65 6.60 3.03
N ALA A 193 -5.47 7.24 3.86
CA ALA A 193 -5.90 6.70 5.14
C ALA A 193 -6.70 5.41 4.99
N LEU A 194 -7.42 5.25 3.88
CA LEU A 194 -8.21 4.06 3.54
C LEU A 194 -7.58 3.19 2.46
N SER A 195 -6.26 3.29 2.29
CA SER A 195 -5.46 2.37 1.48
C SER A 195 -4.85 1.25 2.35
N PRO A 196 -4.49 0.09 1.79
CA PRO A 196 -3.89 -1.02 2.55
C PRO A 196 -2.69 -0.59 3.38
N LEU A 197 -1.72 0.08 2.76
CA LEU A 197 -0.60 0.73 3.44
C LEU A 197 -0.71 2.25 3.24
N ALA A 198 -0.21 3.04 4.19
CA ALA A 198 -0.30 4.49 4.15
C ALA A 198 1.04 5.15 4.51
N ARG A 199 1.47 6.13 3.69
CA ARG A 199 2.69 6.88 3.90
C ARG A 199 2.58 8.28 3.30
N ALA A 200 2.82 9.32 4.11
CA ALA A 200 3.06 10.66 3.62
C ALA A 200 4.53 10.75 3.17
N HIS A 201 4.78 10.98 1.87
CA HIS A 201 6.12 10.98 1.30
C HIS A 201 6.19 11.77 0.00
N GLY A 202 7.33 12.40 -0.27
CA GLY A 202 7.60 13.13 -1.49
C GLY A 202 8.97 13.81 -1.47
N LEU A 203 9.35 14.47 -2.57
CA LEU A 203 10.58 15.26 -2.66
C LEU A 203 10.54 16.54 -1.80
N ARG A 204 9.35 17.03 -1.48
CA ARG A 204 9.13 18.17 -0.59
C ARG A 204 8.49 17.66 0.71
N PRO A 205 8.50 18.46 1.80
CA PRO A 205 7.84 18.10 3.05
C PRO A 205 6.38 17.66 2.83
N ARG A 206 5.98 16.62 3.56
CA ARG A 206 4.62 16.05 3.56
C ARG A 206 4.04 15.98 4.96
N GLU A 207 4.69 16.63 5.91
CA GLU A 207 4.20 16.79 7.26
C GLU A 207 2.94 17.65 7.25
N PRO A 208 1.88 17.27 7.97
CA PRO A 208 0.58 17.93 7.84
C PRO A 208 0.57 19.40 8.30
N TRP A 209 1.49 19.81 9.15
CA TRP A 209 1.62 21.21 9.58
C TRP A 209 2.16 22.16 8.48
N GLU A 210 2.76 21.63 7.42
CA GLU A 210 3.20 22.41 6.26
C GLU A 210 2.01 22.95 5.44
N PHE A 211 0.81 22.38 5.62
CA PHE A 211 -0.40 22.70 4.84
C PHE A 211 -1.43 23.52 5.63
N GLY A 212 -1.05 24.02 6.82
CA GLY A 212 -1.87 24.85 7.68
C GLY A 212 -2.69 24.10 8.72
N ASP A 213 -3.25 24.84 9.67
CA ASP A 213 -3.91 24.28 10.86
C ASP A 213 -5.15 23.46 10.52
N GLU A 214 -5.92 23.89 9.51
CA GLU A 214 -7.12 23.18 9.08
C GLU A 214 -6.77 21.82 8.45
N ALA A 215 -5.80 21.78 7.54
CA ALA A 215 -5.30 20.55 6.96
C ALA A 215 -4.75 19.60 8.03
N LEU A 216 -3.97 20.12 8.99
CA LEU A 216 -3.46 19.37 10.13
C LEU A 216 -4.59 18.77 10.97
N ARG A 217 -5.66 19.54 11.27
CA ARG A 217 -6.81 19.06 12.02
C ARG A 217 -7.51 17.93 11.29
N ILE A 218 -7.82 18.11 10.01
CA ILE A 218 -8.48 17.10 9.17
C ILE A 218 -7.61 15.84 9.05
N TRP A 219 -6.31 16.02 8.81
CA TRP A 219 -5.35 14.91 8.75
C TRP A 219 -5.39 14.05 10.01
N ARG A 220 -5.41 14.68 11.20
CA ARG A 220 -5.49 13.96 12.49
C ARG A 220 -6.75 13.10 12.59
N GLU A 221 -7.90 13.62 12.18
CA GLU A 221 -9.16 12.86 12.26
C GLU A 221 -9.15 11.66 11.30
N TRP A 222 -8.62 11.81 10.09
CA TRP A 222 -8.51 10.69 9.14
C TRP A 222 -7.49 9.63 9.58
N ILE A 223 -6.39 10.02 10.19
CA ILE A 223 -5.42 9.06 10.74
C ILE A 223 -5.98 8.38 11.99
N LYS A 224 -6.72 9.07 12.86
CA LYS A 224 -7.45 8.44 13.96
C LYS A 224 -8.48 7.41 13.44
N LEU A 225 -9.23 7.75 12.39
CA LEU A 225 -10.13 6.80 11.74
C LEU A 225 -9.37 5.57 11.25
N ARG A 226 -8.27 5.74 10.52
CA ARG A 226 -7.43 4.62 10.09
C ARG A 226 -6.96 3.76 11.26
N TYR A 227 -6.45 4.38 12.33
CA TYR A 227 -5.99 3.65 13.50
C TYR A 227 -7.15 2.91 14.20
N SER A 228 -8.32 3.50 14.27
CA SER A 228 -9.49 2.82 14.82
C SER A 228 -9.90 1.58 13.99
N LEU A 229 -9.64 1.59 12.68
CA LEU A 229 -9.92 0.49 11.75
C LEU A 229 -8.77 -0.54 11.65
N LEU A 230 -7.71 -0.45 12.47
CA LEU A 230 -6.60 -1.41 12.39
C LEU A 230 -7.06 -2.88 12.51
N PRO A 231 -8.02 -3.25 13.38
CA PRO A 231 -8.51 -4.63 13.40
C PRO A 231 -9.21 -5.04 12.10
N TYR A 232 -9.97 -4.15 11.49
CA TYR A 232 -10.61 -4.39 10.19
C TYR A 232 -9.56 -4.55 9.07
N LEU A 233 -8.55 -3.67 9.05
CA LEU A 233 -7.44 -3.76 8.08
C LEU A 233 -6.63 -5.04 8.27
N TRP A 234 -6.42 -5.46 9.50
CA TRP A 234 -5.78 -6.74 9.82
C TRP A 234 -6.57 -7.92 9.26
N GLN A 235 -7.88 -7.93 9.47
CA GLN A 235 -8.77 -8.94 8.90
C GLN A 235 -8.67 -8.98 7.37
N ALA A 236 -8.81 -7.82 6.71
CA ALA A 236 -8.68 -7.74 5.26
C ALA A 236 -7.30 -8.22 4.76
N GLY A 237 -6.26 -8.00 5.56
CA GLY A 237 -4.91 -8.51 5.30
C GLY A 237 -4.81 -10.04 5.41
N ASN A 238 -5.47 -10.66 6.39
CA ASN A 238 -5.55 -12.12 6.52
C ASN A 238 -6.33 -12.73 5.36
N ASP A 239 -7.49 -12.16 5.00
CA ASP A 239 -8.26 -12.61 3.82
C ASP A 239 -7.39 -12.52 2.55
N CYS A 240 -6.59 -11.47 2.44
CA CYS A 240 -5.64 -11.34 1.32
C CYS A 240 -4.61 -12.48 1.31
N ALA A 241 -4.02 -12.79 2.45
CA ALA A 241 -3.01 -13.84 2.57
C ALA A 241 -3.58 -15.24 2.33
N GLU A 242 -4.79 -15.51 2.82
CA GLU A 242 -5.42 -16.83 2.73
C GLU A 242 -6.15 -17.06 1.41
N LEU A 243 -6.85 -16.06 0.89
CA LEU A 243 -7.72 -16.18 -0.28
C LEU A 243 -7.08 -15.62 -1.56
N GLY A 244 -5.98 -14.87 -1.45
CA GLY A 244 -5.36 -14.19 -2.58
C GLY A 244 -6.16 -13.00 -3.11
N LEU A 245 -7.13 -12.48 -2.33
CA LEU A 245 -7.94 -11.33 -2.69
C LEU A 245 -7.24 -10.02 -2.23
N PRO A 246 -7.15 -8.99 -3.07
CA PRO A 246 -6.52 -7.74 -2.66
C PRO A 246 -7.33 -7.04 -1.57
N MET A 247 -6.66 -6.27 -0.71
CA MET A 247 -7.33 -5.42 0.27
C MET A 247 -8.03 -4.23 -0.40
N LEU A 248 -7.41 -3.63 -1.41
CA LEU A 248 -8.00 -2.58 -2.25
C LEU A 248 -8.60 -3.27 -3.48
N ARG A 249 -9.93 -3.37 -3.54
CA ARG A 249 -10.63 -4.18 -4.55
C ARG A 249 -11.35 -3.31 -5.57
N PRO A 250 -11.04 -3.42 -6.86
CA PRO A 250 -11.86 -2.79 -7.89
C PRO A 250 -13.29 -3.38 -7.87
N LEU A 251 -14.29 -2.55 -8.17
CA LEU A 251 -15.69 -3.01 -8.22
C LEU A 251 -15.89 -4.15 -9.23
N ALA A 252 -15.10 -4.18 -10.30
CA ALA A 252 -15.09 -5.26 -11.28
C ALA A 252 -14.79 -6.65 -10.67
N LEU A 253 -14.02 -6.71 -9.59
CA LEU A 253 -13.72 -7.97 -8.90
C LEU A 253 -14.90 -8.49 -8.09
N GLU A 254 -15.59 -7.60 -7.40
CA GLU A 254 -16.70 -7.95 -6.49
C GLU A 254 -18.06 -8.04 -7.21
N PHE A 255 -18.24 -7.27 -8.30
CA PHE A 255 -19.48 -7.20 -9.06
C PHE A 255 -19.23 -7.45 -10.57
N PRO A 256 -18.67 -8.62 -10.94
CA PRO A 256 -18.29 -8.88 -12.34
C PRO A 256 -19.46 -8.98 -13.32
N ALA A 257 -20.68 -9.19 -12.83
CA ALA A 257 -21.90 -9.23 -13.63
C ALA A 257 -22.56 -7.85 -13.81
N ASP A 258 -22.13 -6.82 -13.09
CA ASP A 258 -22.65 -5.47 -13.17
C ASP A 258 -21.93 -4.68 -14.30
N PRO A 259 -22.64 -4.34 -15.41
CA PRO A 259 -22.02 -3.69 -16.55
C PRO A 259 -21.51 -2.26 -16.27
N ILE A 260 -21.92 -1.64 -15.16
CA ILE A 260 -21.43 -0.34 -14.72
C ILE A 260 -20.21 -0.55 -13.82
N ALA A 261 -20.31 -1.39 -12.80
CA ALA A 261 -19.23 -1.63 -11.84
C ALA A 261 -17.93 -2.04 -12.50
N VAL A 262 -17.97 -2.84 -13.58
CA VAL A 262 -16.77 -3.29 -14.32
C VAL A 262 -16.05 -2.16 -15.09
N THR A 263 -16.66 -1.00 -15.22
CA THR A 263 -16.08 0.16 -15.92
C THR A 263 -15.58 1.26 -14.98
N LEU A 264 -15.83 1.13 -13.68
CA LEU A 264 -15.50 2.18 -12.70
C LEU A 264 -14.05 2.03 -12.22
N ASP A 265 -13.35 3.16 -12.22
CA ASP A 265 -11.93 3.25 -11.87
C ASP A 265 -11.63 4.39 -10.89
N ASP A 266 -12.68 4.95 -10.25
CA ASP A 266 -12.62 6.12 -9.38
C ASP A 266 -13.21 5.90 -7.98
N GLU A 267 -13.55 4.64 -7.65
CA GLU A 267 -14.01 4.16 -6.36
C GLU A 267 -13.64 2.68 -6.19
N TYR A 268 -13.62 2.18 -4.95
CA TYR A 268 -13.16 0.83 -4.66
C TYR A 268 -13.75 0.27 -3.37
N LEU A 269 -13.65 -1.05 -3.17
CA LEU A 269 -13.85 -1.65 -1.86
C LEU A 269 -12.52 -1.78 -1.10
N LEU A 270 -12.50 -1.32 0.15
CA LEU A 270 -11.45 -1.64 1.10
C LEU A 270 -11.89 -2.88 1.90
N GLY A 271 -11.19 -4.00 1.72
CA GLY A 271 -11.67 -5.30 2.16
C GLY A 271 -12.98 -5.69 1.45
N HIS A 272 -13.85 -6.39 2.15
CA HIS A 272 -15.14 -6.84 1.60
C HIS A 272 -16.26 -5.83 1.81
N ASP A 273 -16.19 -4.99 2.86
CA ASP A 273 -17.36 -4.33 3.42
C ASP A 273 -17.41 -2.81 3.25
N LEU A 274 -16.27 -2.15 2.97
CA LEU A 274 -16.22 -0.69 2.88
C LEU A 274 -16.09 -0.21 1.43
N LEU A 275 -17.15 0.38 0.88
CA LEU A 275 -17.09 1.12 -0.39
C LEU A 275 -16.54 2.51 -0.12
N VAL A 276 -15.39 2.82 -0.70
CA VAL A 276 -14.64 4.07 -0.53
C VAL A 276 -14.70 4.88 -1.81
N VAL A 277 -15.07 6.16 -1.69
CA VAL A 277 -15.30 7.06 -2.83
C VAL A 277 -14.36 8.27 -2.74
N PRO A 278 -13.12 8.19 -3.26
CA PRO A 278 -12.17 9.30 -3.24
C PRO A 278 -12.70 10.56 -3.94
N ILE A 279 -12.26 11.71 -3.43
CA ILE A 279 -12.60 13.03 -3.99
C ILE A 279 -11.38 13.58 -4.72
N PHE A 280 -11.51 13.81 -6.00
CA PHE A 280 -10.45 14.32 -6.87
C PHE A 280 -10.60 15.83 -7.05
N SER A 281 -10.04 16.59 -6.14
CA SER A 281 -10.09 18.05 -6.10
C SER A 281 -8.85 18.61 -5.39
N ASP A 282 -8.49 19.84 -5.72
CA ASP A 282 -7.40 20.61 -5.09
C ASP A 282 -7.89 21.82 -4.30
N THR A 283 -9.22 22.03 -4.23
CA THR A 283 -9.84 23.11 -3.44
C THR A 283 -10.15 22.66 -2.00
N MET A 284 -10.15 23.62 -1.10
CA MET A 284 -10.66 23.47 0.27
C MET A 284 -12.19 23.60 0.36
N ASP A 285 -12.86 24.00 -0.72
CA ASP A 285 -14.31 24.14 -0.76
C ASP A 285 -15.01 22.79 -0.88
N SER A 286 -16.32 22.79 -0.61
CA SER A 286 -17.21 21.66 -0.89
C SER A 286 -17.29 21.41 -2.41
N VAL A 287 -17.38 20.15 -2.77
CA VAL A 287 -17.52 19.72 -4.16
C VAL A 287 -18.64 18.71 -4.33
N ASN A 288 -19.27 18.68 -5.50
CA ASN A 288 -20.22 17.63 -5.82
C ASN A 288 -19.49 16.39 -6.33
N ARG A 289 -19.66 15.26 -5.66
CA ARG A 289 -19.13 13.95 -6.05
C ARG A 289 -20.29 13.06 -6.52
N ARG A 290 -20.25 12.67 -7.79
CA ARG A 290 -21.11 11.61 -8.33
C ARG A 290 -20.37 10.27 -8.22
N PHE A 291 -21.02 9.24 -7.69
CA PHE A 291 -20.48 7.91 -7.49
C PHE A 291 -21.55 6.85 -7.67
N TYR A 292 -21.14 5.62 -7.80
CA TYR A 292 -22.01 4.47 -7.99
C TYR A 292 -22.14 3.65 -6.71
N VAL A 293 -23.33 3.23 -6.39
CA VAL A 293 -23.62 2.27 -5.33
C VAL A 293 -23.96 0.94 -6.01
N PRO A 294 -23.14 -0.10 -5.88
CA PRO A 294 -23.41 -1.41 -6.49
C PRO A 294 -24.68 -2.07 -5.90
N GLU A 295 -25.13 -3.13 -6.57
CA GLU A 295 -26.27 -3.92 -6.10
C GLU A 295 -26.12 -4.32 -4.63
N GLY A 296 -27.22 -4.21 -3.88
CA GLY A 296 -27.32 -4.53 -2.47
C GLY A 296 -27.73 -3.33 -1.62
N ARG A 297 -27.78 -3.60 -0.33
CA ARG A 297 -28.11 -2.62 0.70
C ARG A 297 -26.82 -2.14 1.36
N TRP A 298 -26.70 -0.84 1.51
CA TRP A 298 -25.51 -0.17 2.06
C TRP A 298 -25.92 0.82 3.13
N HIS A 299 -25.01 1.13 4.03
CA HIS A 299 -25.20 2.12 5.07
C HIS A 299 -24.11 3.19 4.96
N ASP A 300 -24.49 4.45 5.02
CA ASP A 300 -23.51 5.53 5.15
C ASP A 300 -22.71 5.36 6.45
N PHE A 301 -21.39 5.37 6.35
CA PHE A 301 -20.50 5.09 7.47
C PHE A 301 -20.63 6.09 8.63
N VAL A 302 -21.02 7.34 8.34
CA VAL A 302 -21.12 8.42 9.33
C VAL A 302 -22.54 8.56 9.86
N THR A 303 -23.53 8.57 8.98
CA THR A 303 -24.93 8.85 9.35
C THR A 303 -25.73 7.60 9.65
N GLY A 304 -25.30 6.42 9.17
CA GLY A 304 -26.07 5.18 9.22
C GLY A 304 -27.23 5.13 8.24
N GLU A 305 -27.42 6.16 7.40
CA GLU A 305 -28.49 6.20 6.40
C GLU A 305 -28.38 5.01 5.44
N VAL A 306 -29.52 4.36 5.18
CA VAL A 306 -29.59 3.21 4.28
C VAL A 306 -29.67 3.67 2.83
N VAL A 307 -28.84 3.07 2.00
CA VAL A 307 -28.79 3.30 0.55
C VAL A 307 -28.96 1.97 -0.18
N GLU A 308 -29.95 1.92 -1.06
CA GLU A 308 -30.16 0.74 -1.93
C GLU A 308 -29.50 0.94 -3.30
N GLY A 309 -28.70 -0.02 -3.74
CA GLY A 309 -28.15 -0.12 -5.09
C GLY A 309 -28.88 -1.15 -5.97
N PRO A 310 -28.64 -1.19 -7.29
CA PRO A 310 -27.63 -0.41 -8.01
C PRO A 310 -28.11 0.99 -8.41
N ARG A 311 -27.35 2.03 -8.18
CA ARG A 311 -27.67 3.39 -8.65
C ARG A 311 -26.48 4.34 -8.59
N PHE A 312 -26.54 5.41 -9.37
CA PHE A 312 -25.70 6.58 -9.15
C PHE A 312 -26.28 7.50 -8.09
N MET A 313 -25.40 8.05 -7.26
CA MET A 313 -25.68 9.12 -6.31
C MET A 313 -24.81 10.34 -6.63
N THR A 314 -25.31 11.52 -6.22
CA THR A 314 -24.51 12.74 -6.17
C THR A 314 -24.64 13.33 -4.78
N ARG A 315 -23.51 13.63 -4.14
CA ARG A 315 -23.44 14.24 -2.81
C ARG A 315 -22.57 15.49 -2.87
N GLU A 316 -22.98 16.55 -2.24
CA GLU A 316 -22.09 17.65 -1.89
C GLU A 316 -21.23 17.18 -0.72
N VAL A 317 -19.91 17.30 -0.86
CA VAL A 317 -18.92 16.76 0.07
C VAL A 317 -18.00 17.88 0.52
N SER A 318 -18.02 18.19 1.81
CA SER A 318 -17.10 19.17 2.42
C SER A 318 -15.66 18.65 2.39
N ILE A 319 -14.68 19.54 2.65
CA ILE A 319 -13.27 19.15 2.68
C ILE A 319 -12.96 18.12 3.78
N GLU A 320 -13.76 18.08 4.84
CA GLU A 320 -13.58 17.13 5.94
C GLU A 320 -14.05 15.71 5.61
N GLU A 321 -14.92 15.57 4.61
CA GLU A 321 -15.64 14.34 4.29
C GLU A 321 -15.09 13.65 3.04
N MET A 322 -15.26 12.34 3.03
CA MET A 322 -15.18 11.47 1.85
C MET A 322 -16.27 10.39 2.01
N PRO A 323 -17.12 10.15 1.02
CA PRO A 323 -18.16 9.15 1.15
C PRO A 323 -17.59 7.75 1.38
N ILE A 324 -18.09 7.08 2.40
CA ILE A 324 -17.80 5.68 2.72
C ILE A 324 -19.16 5.02 2.97
N LEU A 325 -19.43 3.92 2.28
CA LEU A 325 -20.60 3.11 2.55
C LEU A 325 -20.18 1.75 3.09
N VAL A 326 -20.95 1.24 4.04
CA VAL A 326 -20.74 -0.07 4.66
C VAL A 326 -21.77 -1.04 4.11
N ARG A 327 -21.33 -2.21 3.69
CA ARG A 327 -22.22 -3.28 3.22
C ARG A 327 -23.18 -3.71 4.32
N ASP A 328 -24.43 -3.91 4.01
CA ASP A 328 -25.41 -4.47 4.94
C ASP A 328 -24.98 -5.86 5.40
N GLY A 329 -25.15 -6.15 6.67
CA GLY A 329 -24.68 -7.36 7.31
C GLY A 329 -23.19 -7.37 7.63
N ALA A 330 -22.47 -6.24 7.51
CA ALA A 330 -21.08 -6.14 7.92
C ALA A 330 -20.92 -6.02 9.44
N VAL A 331 -19.80 -6.55 9.93
CA VAL A 331 -19.32 -6.33 11.30
C VAL A 331 -17.94 -5.72 11.22
N ILE A 332 -17.81 -4.45 11.53
CA ILE A 332 -16.56 -3.69 11.43
C ILE A 332 -15.94 -3.56 12.83
N PRO A 333 -14.86 -4.29 13.12
CA PRO A 333 -14.17 -4.15 14.39
C PRO A 333 -13.37 -2.85 14.40
N ARG A 334 -13.42 -2.12 15.51
CA ARG A 334 -12.69 -0.88 15.76
C ARG A 334 -12.07 -0.91 17.15
N ILE A 335 -11.06 -0.05 17.35
CA ILE A 335 -10.41 0.16 18.65
C ILE A 335 -10.52 1.63 19.07
N ASP A 336 -10.50 1.87 20.38
CA ASP A 336 -10.26 3.21 20.92
C ASP A 336 -8.80 3.62 20.66
N VAL A 337 -8.64 4.77 20.01
CA VAL A 337 -7.33 5.32 19.64
C VAL A 337 -6.74 6.27 20.68
N SER A 338 -7.44 6.49 21.81
CA SER A 338 -6.98 7.35 22.89
C SER A 338 -5.64 6.88 23.45
N GLY A 339 -4.64 7.77 23.43
CA GLY A 339 -3.29 7.49 23.94
C GLY A 339 -2.46 6.50 23.13
N LEU A 340 -2.89 6.13 21.90
CA LEU A 340 -2.02 5.38 21.00
C LEU A 340 -0.89 6.25 20.47
N SER A 341 0.33 5.75 20.49
CA SER A 341 1.52 6.37 19.92
C SER A 341 2.05 5.61 18.70
N SER A 342 1.68 4.34 18.57
CA SER A 342 2.10 3.47 17.46
C SER A 342 1.06 2.38 17.17
N THR A 343 1.22 1.68 16.05
CA THR A 343 0.37 0.53 15.69
C THR A 343 0.60 -0.67 16.62
N VAL A 344 1.74 -0.75 17.29
CA VAL A 344 2.04 -1.80 18.28
C VAL A 344 1.09 -1.70 19.48
N ASP A 345 0.80 -0.48 19.93
CA ASP A 345 -0.10 -0.24 21.06
C ASP A 345 -1.55 -0.68 20.77
N ALA A 346 -1.90 -0.81 19.49
CA ALA A 346 -3.23 -1.25 19.07
C ALA A 346 -3.50 -2.73 19.36
N GLN A 347 -2.45 -3.56 19.43
CA GLN A 347 -2.58 -5.00 19.66
C GLN A 347 -3.16 -5.33 21.04
N ASP A 348 -2.97 -4.44 22.01
CA ASP A 348 -3.42 -4.64 23.40
C ASP A 348 -4.81 -4.04 23.69
N ARG A 349 -5.48 -3.48 22.69
CA ARG A 349 -6.81 -2.87 22.84
C ARG A 349 -7.93 -3.88 22.70
N ASP A 350 -9.00 -3.66 23.46
CA ASP A 350 -10.29 -4.31 23.23
C ASP A 350 -10.92 -3.77 21.93
N TRP A 351 -11.71 -4.61 21.27
CA TRP A 351 -12.36 -4.25 20.02
C TRP A 351 -13.82 -3.98 20.22
N GLU A 352 -14.29 -2.86 19.72
CA GLU A 352 -15.71 -2.55 19.56
C GLU A 352 -16.19 -3.04 18.21
N LEU A 353 -17.26 -3.84 18.20
CA LEU A 353 -17.85 -4.38 16.97
C LEU A 353 -19.00 -3.49 16.53
N HIS A 354 -18.80 -2.78 15.43
CA HIS A 354 -19.85 -1.98 14.80
C HIS A 354 -20.62 -2.86 13.82
N VAL A 355 -21.87 -3.17 14.16
CA VAL A 355 -22.77 -4.04 13.40
C VAL A 355 -23.64 -3.19 12.48
N TRP A 356 -23.70 -3.55 11.21
CA TRP A 356 -24.43 -2.85 10.17
C TRP A 356 -25.53 -3.76 9.60
N GLY A 357 -26.81 -3.41 9.83
CA GLY A 357 -27.93 -4.25 9.47
C GLY A 357 -28.29 -5.25 10.57
N ASP A 358 -29.14 -6.22 10.23
CA ASP A 358 -29.65 -7.24 11.15
C ASP A 358 -28.78 -8.51 11.05
N VAL A 359 -27.70 -8.54 11.76
CA VAL A 359 -26.74 -9.66 11.78
C VAL A 359 -26.21 -9.87 13.19
N SER A 360 -26.06 -11.14 13.58
CA SER A 360 -25.42 -11.48 14.85
C SER A 360 -23.88 -11.46 14.69
N PRO A 361 -23.14 -10.71 15.53
CA PRO A 361 -21.68 -10.74 15.53
C PRO A 361 -21.12 -12.14 15.75
N THR A 362 -21.83 -13.00 16.47
CA THR A 362 -21.39 -14.38 16.74
C THR A 362 -21.26 -15.23 15.48
N GLU A 363 -21.98 -14.88 14.42
CA GLU A 363 -21.93 -15.57 13.12
C GLU A 363 -20.75 -15.14 12.26
N LYS A 364 -20.14 -14.00 12.58
CA LYS A 364 -19.05 -13.38 11.82
C LYS A 364 -17.78 -13.08 12.63
N ILE A 365 -17.65 -13.72 13.80
CA ILE A 365 -16.39 -13.59 14.57
C ILE A 365 -15.27 -14.23 13.77
N VAL A 366 -14.34 -13.41 13.36
CA VAL A 366 -13.06 -13.84 12.81
C VAL A 366 -12.04 -13.79 13.93
N THR A 367 -11.30 -14.88 14.08
CA THR A 367 -10.17 -14.94 15.02
C THR A 367 -9.02 -14.15 14.42
N PHE A 368 -8.62 -13.06 15.06
CA PHE A 368 -7.66 -12.09 14.53
C PHE A 368 -6.21 -12.35 14.92
N ASP A 369 -5.96 -13.30 15.74
CA ASP A 369 -4.65 -13.74 16.20
C ASP A 369 -4.83 -14.98 17.09
N ASP A 370 -3.76 -15.56 17.57
CA ASP A 370 -3.79 -16.65 18.57
C ASP A 370 -4.26 -16.19 19.96
N VAL A 371 -4.72 -14.94 20.08
CA VAL A 371 -5.17 -14.35 21.34
C VAL A 371 -6.62 -14.72 21.60
N ARG A 372 -6.87 -15.35 22.73
CA ARG A 372 -8.23 -15.68 23.15
C ARG A 372 -9.02 -14.40 23.46
N ARG A 373 -10.18 -14.25 22.83
CA ARG A 373 -11.14 -13.16 23.07
C ARG A 373 -12.50 -13.71 23.41
N SER A 374 -13.26 -12.97 24.22
CA SER A 374 -14.69 -13.23 24.47
C SER A 374 -15.53 -12.10 23.96
N LEU A 375 -16.75 -12.43 23.49
CA LEU A 375 -17.73 -11.47 23.05
C LEU A 375 -18.59 -11.05 24.26
N GLU A 376 -18.69 -9.74 24.49
CA GLU A 376 -19.51 -9.14 25.54
C GLU A 376 -20.51 -8.17 24.91
N GLU A 377 -21.78 -8.28 25.29
CA GLU A 377 -22.79 -7.31 24.94
C GLU A 377 -22.69 -6.06 25.82
N LEU A 378 -22.72 -4.88 25.20
CA LEU A 378 -22.64 -3.62 25.93
C LEU A 378 -24.02 -3.15 26.38
N GLU A 379 -24.11 -2.52 27.56
CA GLU A 379 -25.36 -1.91 28.06
C GLU A 379 -25.95 -0.85 27.10
N SER A 380 -25.11 -0.25 26.26
CA SER A 380 -25.51 0.71 25.23
C SER A 380 -26.14 0.07 23.98
N GLY A 381 -26.23 -1.26 23.91
CA GLY A 381 -26.71 -1.97 22.73
C GLY A 381 -25.64 -2.10 21.62
N GLY A 382 -24.53 -2.66 21.95
CA GLY A 382 -23.42 -2.97 21.03
C GLY A 382 -22.63 -4.16 21.53
N TRP A 383 -21.56 -4.51 20.85
CA TRP A 383 -20.73 -5.67 21.18
C TRP A 383 -19.26 -5.27 21.31
N ARG A 384 -18.59 -5.90 22.27
CA ARG A 384 -17.14 -5.75 22.46
C ARG A 384 -16.47 -7.12 22.43
N LEU A 385 -15.33 -7.19 21.77
CA LEU A 385 -14.45 -8.35 21.80
C LEU A 385 -13.30 -8.07 22.78
N VAL A 386 -13.37 -8.72 23.96
CA VAL A 386 -12.43 -8.53 25.06
C VAL A 386 -11.28 -9.53 24.94
N ARG A 387 -10.06 -9.01 25.01
CA ARG A 387 -8.84 -9.82 25.04
C ARG A 387 -8.65 -10.45 26.40
N HIS A 388 -8.32 -11.73 26.44
CA HIS A 388 -7.90 -12.44 27.64
C HIS A 388 -6.38 -12.60 27.63
N LEU A 389 -5.74 -12.07 28.67
CA LEU A 389 -4.30 -12.20 28.91
C LEU A 389 -3.91 -13.64 29.27
#